data_2d710ac0ae3b8a551f09e8aacc47b784
#
_entry.id   2d710ac0ae3b8a551f09e8aacc47b784
#
_cell.length_a   1.000
_cell.length_b   1.000
_cell.length_c   1.000
_cell.angle_alpha   90.00
_cell.angle_beta   90.00
_cell.angle_gamma   90.00
#
_symmetry.space_group_name_H-M   'P 1'
#
loop_
_entity.id
_entity.type
_entity.pdbx_description
1 polymer ?
#
loop_
_entity_poly.entity_id
_entity_poly.type
_entity_poly.pdbx_seq_one_letter_code
_entity_poly.pdbx_strand_id
1 'polypeptide(L)'
;MEQLNNPFVIYGYKGTEYFCDRKKETDLIMKALQNERNIVLISPRRIGKTGLIHHVFENISKQEPETHCFYLDINATRNLSQFIQLLAKTVIGKVDTFSQTAMRKITTFFAGYKPTMSFDEMTGIPTFSITVSPSQREDSLKHIFEYLKQSEKRIYIAIDEFQQIAEYPEDGTEALLRSYIQFLPNVYFIFAGSKQHMMTDMFLSAKRPFYQSSQILNLPLINLDEYYRFANRWMGTRNLTMDHDTFAYLYNKVDGQTWYIQDILNRLYQNGKEITTAEIDDVTLELVNEQEVAFVNYYDSLTDNQAALLSAIAQDKAVTSILSQDFISRHNLPAASSVSLALKTLINREFIYKYNGSYIIYDRFFGMWLRKNCAGN
;
A
#
# COMPACT_ATOMS: atom_id res chain seq x y z
N MET A 1 -10.20 -18.31 -15.61
CA MET A 1 -8.84 -18.01 -15.12
C MET A 1 -8.13 -19.32 -14.88
N GLU A 2 -6.86 -19.44 -15.28
CA GLU A 2 -6.06 -20.62 -14.94
C GLU A 2 -5.91 -20.72 -13.42
N GLN A 3 -6.04 -21.94 -12.89
CA GLN A 3 -5.83 -22.20 -11.47
C GLN A 3 -4.35 -21.98 -11.14
N LEU A 4 -4.06 -21.19 -10.10
CA LEU A 4 -2.70 -20.96 -9.66
C LEU A 4 -2.08 -22.25 -9.06
N ASN A 5 -0.82 -22.50 -9.37
CA ASN A 5 -0.07 -23.62 -8.77
C ASN A 5 0.11 -23.45 -7.25
N ASN A 6 0.17 -22.21 -6.79
CA ASN A 6 0.23 -21.85 -5.37
C ASN A 6 -0.81 -20.76 -5.05
N PRO A 7 -1.77 -21.05 -4.17
CA PRO A 7 -2.86 -20.12 -3.87
C PRO A 7 -2.45 -18.97 -2.94
N PHE A 8 -1.32 -19.08 -2.26
CA PHE A 8 -0.82 -18.04 -1.37
C PHE A 8 -0.03 -17.00 -2.15
N VAL A 9 -0.73 -15.93 -2.53
CA VAL A 9 -0.24 -14.89 -3.43
C VAL A 9 0.64 -13.90 -2.68
N ILE A 10 1.92 -13.79 -3.08
CA ILE A 10 2.89 -12.87 -2.47
C ILE A 10 2.85 -11.49 -3.18
N TYR A 11 2.60 -11.47 -4.49
CA TYR A 11 2.64 -10.27 -5.32
C TYR A 11 1.36 -10.07 -6.12
N GLY A 12 0.84 -8.86 -6.09
CA GLY A 12 -0.30 -8.43 -6.88
C GLY A 12 -1.63 -9.00 -6.37
N TYR A 13 -2.64 -8.93 -7.23
CA TYR A 13 -3.98 -9.46 -7.03
C TYR A 13 -4.29 -10.48 -8.12
N LYS A 14 -4.79 -11.66 -7.76
CA LYS A 14 -5.02 -12.80 -8.67
C LYS A 14 -6.47 -13.26 -8.73
N GLY A 15 -7.38 -12.40 -8.29
CA GLY A 15 -8.83 -12.66 -8.30
C GLY A 15 -9.41 -12.98 -6.93
N THR A 16 -10.73 -12.94 -6.87
CA THR A 16 -11.52 -13.10 -5.64
C THR A 16 -11.23 -14.41 -4.90
N GLU A 17 -10.96 -15.49 -5.63
CA GLU A 17 -10.73 -16.82 -5.07
C GLU A 17 -9.49 -16.88 -4.16
N TYR A 18 -8.45 -16.14 -4.55
CA TYR A 18 -7.14 -16.07 -3.84
C TYR A 18 -7.06 -14.89 -2.87
N PHE A 19 -8.15 -14.14 -2.70
CA PHE A 19 -8.23 -13.01 -1.81
C PHE A 19 -8.89 -13.39 -0.49
N CYS A 20 -8.19 -13.16 0.64
CA CYS A 20 -8.67 -13.56 1.95
C CYS A 20 -9.53 -12.47 2.58
N ASP A 21 -10.78 -12.83 2.96
CA ASP A 21 -11.70 -12.01 3.75
C ASP A 21 -11.96 -10.59 3.19
N ARG A 22 -11.92 -9.57 4.03
CA ARG A 22 -12.13 -8.15 3.72
C ARG A 22 -13.55 -7.81 3.22
N LYS A 23 -14.53 -8.65 3.50
CA LYS A 23 -15.94 -8.45 3.06
C LYS A 23 -16.48 -7.12 3.57
N LYS A 24 -16.26 -6.85 4.87
CA LYS A 24 -16.76 -5.61 5.52
C LYS A 24 -16.13 -4.36 4.90
N GLU A 25 -14.82 -4.38 4.69
CA GLU A 25 -14.08 -3.28 4.11
C GLU A 25 -14.46 -3.08 2.63
N THR A 26 -14.60 -4.17 1.88
CA THR A 26 -15.06 -4.15 0.49
C THR A 26 -16.45 -3.51 0.39
N ASP A 27 -17.41 -3.98 1.18
CA ASP A 27 -18.79 -3.46 1.19
C ASP A 27 -18.82 -1.98 1.60
N LEU A 28 -18.00 -1.58 2.59
CA LEU A 28 -17.91 -0.20 3.04
C LEU A 28 -17.39 0.71 1.94
N ILE A 29 -16.32 0.33 1.25
CA ILE A 29 -15.72 1.11 0.17
C ILE A 29 -16.72 1.21 -0.99
N MET A 30 -17.32 0.10 -1.43
CA MET A 30 -18.29 0.11 -2.52
C MET A 30 -19.49 0.99 -2.19
N LYS A 31 -20.08 0.86 -1.01
CA LYS A 31 -21.20 1.71 -0.55
C LYS A 31 -20.83 3.19 -0.48
N ALA A 32 -19.62 3.51 -0.06
CA ALA A 32 -19.17 4.90 0.00
C ALA A 32 -19.03 5.50 -1.41
N LEU A 33 -18.38 4.79 -2.33
CA LEU A 33 -18.22 5.22 -3.73
C LEU A 33 -19.57 5.35 -4.44
N GLN A 34 -20.47 4.38 -4.25
CA GLN A 34 -21.83 4.41 -4.80
C GLN A 34 -22.66 5.58 -4.27
N ASN A 35 -22.42 6.01 -3.02
CA ASN A 35 -23.02 7.20 -2.39
C ASN A 35 -22.17 8.45 -2.56
N GLU A 36 -21.35 8.51 -3.61
CA GLU A 36 -20.65 9.75 -4.01
C GLU A 36 -19.65 10.28 -2.98
N ARG A 37 -19.05 9.40 -2.19
CA ARG A 37 -18.05 9.74 -1.18
C ARG A 37 -16.67 9.21 -1.56
N ASN A 38 -15.68 10.09 -1.44
CA ASN A 38 -14.28 9.69 -1.51
C ASN A 38 -13.87 8.91 -0.26
N ILE A 39 -12.91 8.00 -0.42
CA ILE A 39 -12.35 7.18 0.66
C ILE A 39 -10.87 7.51 0.85
N VAL A 40 -10.45 7.53 2.11
CA VAL A 40 -9.03 7.48 2.48
C VAL A 40 -8.75 6.16 3.15
N LEU A 41 -7.89 5.34 2.54
CA LEU A 41 -7.50 4.03 3.03
C LEU A 41 -6.11 4.11 3.66
N ILE A 42 -6.05 4.04 4.99
CA ILE A 42 -4.81 4.17 5.76
C ILE A 42 -4.44 2.82 6.38
N SER A 43 -3.23 2.35 6.14
CA SER A 43 -2.68 1.21 6.89
C SER A 43 -1.17 1.11 6.68
N PRO A 44 -0.43 0.42 7.55
CA PRO A 44 0.95 0.05 7.28
C PRO A 44 1.10 -0.67 5.94
N ARG A 45 2.32 -0.74 5.42
CA ARG A 45 2.63 -1.60 4.27
C ARG A 45 2.35 -3.07 4.61
N ARG A 46 2.22 -3.91 3.59
CA ARG A 46 2.15 -5.38 3.73
C ARG A 46 0.87 -5.93 4.39
N ILE A 47 -0.19 -5.09 4.55
CA ILE A 47 -1.51 -5.50 5.09
C ILE A 47 -2.54 -5.81 3.98
N GLY A 48 -2.19 -5.56 2.71
CA GLY A 48 -3.05 -5.90 1.58
C GLY A 48 -3.93 -4.77 1.05
N LYS A 49 -3.55 -3.47 1.24
CA LYS A 49 -4.28 -2.30 0.67
C LYS A 49 -4.53 -2.43 -0.82
N THR A 50 -3.46 -2.61 -1.58
CA THR A 50 -3.50 -2.71 -3.04
C THR A 50 -4.39 -3.85 -3.50
N GLY A 51 -4.27 -5.02 -2.84
CA GLY A 51 -5.16 -6.16 -3.09
C GLY A 51 -6.62 -5.84 -2.84
N LEU A 52 -6.94 -5.12 -1.76
CA LEU A 52 -8.31 -4.68 -1.45
C LEU A 52 -8.86 -3.73 -2.52
N ILE A 53 -8.07 -2.77 -2.98
CA ILE A 53 -8.48 -1.85 -4.05
C ILE A 53 -8.84 -2.62 -5.33
N HIS A 54 -7.97 -3.53 -5.76
CA HIS A 54 -8.23 -4.35 -6.95
C HIS A 54 -9.44 -5.27 -6.76
N HIS A 55 -9.62 -5.84 -5.56
CA HIS A 55 -10.80 -6.65 -5.24
C HIS A 55 -12.09 -5.84 -5.30
N VAL A 56 -12.11 -4.63 -4.74
CA VAL A 56 -13.24 -3.69 -4.85
C VAL A 56 -13.54 -3.38 -6.31
N PHE A 57 -12.53 -3.05 -7.11
CA PHE A 57 -12.71 -2.70 -8.52
C PHE A 57 -13.21 -3.87 -9.37
N GLU A 58 -12.74 -5.10 -9.09
CA GLU A 58 -13.28 -6.31 -9.73
C GLU A 58 -14.77 -6.50 -9.40
N ASN A 59 -15.17 -6.30 -8.14
CA ASN A 59 -16.57 -6.42 -7.74
C ASN A 59 -17.44 -5.31 -8.35
N ILE A 60 -16.97 -4.07 -8.39
CA ILE A 60 -17.68 -2.96 -9.07
C ILE A 60 -17.85 -3.27 -10.55
N SER A 61 -16.79 -3.69 -11.25
CA SER A 61 -16.86 -3.99 -12.68
C SER A 61 -17.86 -5.12 -13.01
N LYS A 62 -18.07 -6.07 -12.08
CA LYS A 62 -19.08 -7.13 -12.22
C LYS A 62 -20.51 -6.63 -11.99
N GLN A 63 -20.70 -5.69 -11.04
CA GLN A 63 -22.03 -5.17 -10.67
C GLN A 63 -22.45 -3.98 -11.52
N GLU A 64 -21.50 -3.16 -11.94
CA GLU A 64 -21.69 -1.90 -12.68
C GLU A 64 -20.77 -1.88 -13.91
N PRO A 65 -21.07 -2.65 -14.98
CA PRO A 65 -20.16 -2.79 -16.15
C PRO A 65 -19.87 -1.48 -16.89
N GLU A 66 -20.74 -0.47 -16.75
CA GLU A 66 -20.58 0.84 -17.37
C GLU A 66 -19.64 1.78 -16.58
N THR A 67 -19.20 1.38 -15.39
CA THR A 67 -18.32 2.17 -14.53
C THR A 67 -16.85 1.93 -14.91
N HIS A 68 -16.05 2.99 -14.93
CA HIS A 68 -14.61 2.87 -15.12
C HIS A 68 -13.86 2.91 -13.79
N CYS A 69 -12.97 1.94 -13.59
CA CYS A 69 -12.10 1.85 -12.41
C CYS A 69 -10.64 2.00 -12.84
N PHE A 70 -9.94 2.98 -12.28
CA PHE A 70 -8.53 3.25 -12.56
C PHE A 70 -7.69 3.18 -11.29
N TYR A 71 -6.57 2.49 -11.38
CA TYR A 71 -5.58 2.39 -10.31
C TYR A 71 -4.27 3.07 -10.73
N LEU A 72 -3.76 3.94 -9.86
CA LEU A 72 -2.47 4.62 -9.99
C LEU A 72 -1.63 4.37 -8.74
N ASP A 73 -0.43 3.85 -8.91
CA ASP A 73 0.61 3.87 -7.87
C ASP A 73 1.57 5.03 -8.18
N ILE A 74 1.58 6.03 -7.31
CA ILE A 74 2.40 7.24 -7.50
C ILE A 74 3.73 7.22 -6.76
N ASN A 75 4.09 6.09 -6.15
CA ASN A 75 5.32 5.94 -5.36
C ASN A 75 6.60 6.32 -6.13
N ALA A 76 6.64 6.02 -7.43
CA ALA A 76 7.80 6.31 -8.27
C ALA A 76 7.87 7.78 -8.74
N THR A 77 6.81 8.56 -8.59
CA THR A 77 6.75 9.95 -9.04
C THR A 77 7.51 10.89 -8.09
N ARG A 78 8.20 11.88 -8.65
CA ARG A 78 9.06 12.80 -7.90
C ARG A 78 8.60 14.26 -7.97
N ASN A 79 7.63 14.57 -8.81
CA ASN A 79 7.12 15.93 -9.01
C ASN A 79 5.73 15.89 -9.67
N LEU A 80 5.07 17.03 -9.68
CA LEU A 80 3.73 17.18 -10.24
C LEU A 80 3.67 16.83 -11.74
N SER A 81 4.72 17.10 -12.53
CA SER A 81 4.73 16.73 -13.96
C SER A 81 4.64 15.22 -14.16
N GLN A 82 5.39 14.43 -13.38
CA GLN A 82 5.35 12.96 -13.46
C GLN A 82 4.00 12.40 -12.99
N PHE A 83 3.42 12.99 -11.93
CA PHE A 83 2.06 12.64 -11.51
C PHE A 83 1.05 12.86 -12.63
N ILE A 84 1.07 14.04 -13.26
CA ILE A 84 0.16 14.38 -14.37
C ILE A 84 0.33 13.43 -15.55
N GLN A 85 1.57 13.10 -15.92
CA GLN A 85 1.86 12.15 -17.00
C GLN A 85 1.30 10.76 -16.69
N LEU A 86 1.47 10.28 -15.44
CA LEU A 86 0.94 8.99 -15.00
C LEU A 86 -0.59 8.98 -15.01
N LEU A 87 -1.22 10.03 -14.48
CA LEU A 87 -2.68 10.19 -14.48
C LEU A 87 -3.22 10.19 -15.92
N ALA A 88 -2.62 11.00 -16.80
CA ALA A 88 -2.99 11.05 -18.22
C ALA A 88 -2.90 9.67 -18.89
N LYS A 89 -1.76 8.98 -18.74
CA LYS A 89 -1.55 7.63 -19.27
C LYS A 89 -2.59 6.62 -18.75
N THR A 90 -3.05 6.81 -17.53
CA THR A 90 -4.00 5.89 -16.88
C THR A 90 -5.41 6.11 -17.37
N VAL A 91 -5.85 7.36 -17.57
CA VAL A 91 -7.27 7.67 -17.83
C VAL A 91 -7.57 8.03 -19.29
N ILE A 92 -6.64 8.67 -20.02
CA ILE A 92 -6.90 9.12 -21.39
C ILE A 92 -7.04 7.92 -22.32
N GLY A 93 -8.08 7.92 -23.13
CA GLY A 93 -8.37 6.86 -24.09
C GLY A 93 -8.98 5.58 -23.50
N LYS A 94 -9.21 5.54 -22.18
CA LYS A 94 -9.83 4.39 -21.51
C LYS A 94 -11.25 4.69 -21.01
N VAL A 95 -11.61 5.96 -20.94
CA VAL A 95 -12.96 6.41 -20.55
C VAL A 95 -13.95 6.29 -21.70
N ASP A 96 -13.47 6.47 -22.93
CA ASP A 96 -14.28 6.36 -24.15
C ASP A 96 -14.03 5.02 -24.85
N THR A 97 -15.07 4.48 -25.48
CA THR A 97 -14.91 3.32 -26.38
C THR A 97 -14.02 3.75 -27.55
N PHE A 98 -13.00 2.95 -27.91
CA PHE A 98 -12.11 3.22 -29.04
C PHE A 98 -12.89 3.38 -30.35
N SER A 99 -13.24 4.61 -30.68
CA SER A 99 -13.83 4.98 -31.95
C SER A 99 -12.99 6.09 -32.60
N GLN A 100 -13.09 6.26 -33.91
CA GLN A 100 -12.43 7.38 -34.58
C GLN A 100 -12.88 8.75 -34.02
N THR A 101 -14.11 8.82 -33.51
CA THR A 101 -14.67 10.02 -32.87
C THR A 101 -14.02 10.27 -31.51
N ALA A 102 -13.82 9.23 -30.69
CA ALA A 102 -13.10 9.34 -29.41
C ALA A 102 -11.65 9.77 -29.62
N MET A 103 -10.98 9.18 -30.62
CA MET A 103 -9.62 9.56 -31.00
C MET A 103 -9.52 11.04 -31.41
N ARG A 104 -10.45 11.53 -32.21
CA ARG A 104 -10.49 12.96 -32.62
C ARG A 104 -10.72 13.86 -31.39
N LYS A 105 -11.64 13.51 -30.49
CA LYS A 105 -11.88 14.26 -29.25
C LYS A 105 -10.60 14.36 -28.42
N ILE A 106 -9.92 13.23 -28.18
CA ILE A 106 -8.66 13.20 -27.41
C ILE A 106 -7.59 14.04 -28.08
N THR A 107 -7.38 13.88 -29.40
CA THR A 107 -6.38 14.62 -30.14
C THR A 107 -6.66 16.12 -30.15
N THR A 108 -7.92 16.52 -30.31
CA THR A 108 -8.33 17.92 -30.25
C THR A 108 -8.19 18.50 -28.84
N PHE A 109 -8.60 17.74 -27.82
CA PHE A 109 -8.56 18.17 -26.44
C PHE A 109 -7.13 18.36 -25.92
N PHE A 110 -6.22 17.49 -26.34
CA PHE A 110 -4.82 17.52 -25.96
C PHE A 110 -3.86 18.01 -27.04
N ALA A 111 -4.35 18.71 -28.09
CA ALA A 111 -3.53 19.16 -29.22
C ALA A 111 -2.29 19.98 -28.79
N GLY A 112 -2.42 20.81 -27.75
CA GLY A 112 -1.33 21.62 -27.19
C GLY A 112 -0.23 20.84 -26.44
N TYR A 113 -0.43 19.55 -26.16
CA TYR A 113 0.46 18.72 -25.32
C TYR A 113 1.21 17.63 -26.07
N LYS A 114 1.18 17.66 -27.40
CA LYS A 114 1.82 16.66 -28.27
C LYS A 114 1.55 15.23 -27.80
N PRO A 115 0.29 14.79 -27.78
CA PRO A 115 -0.03 13.45 -27.32
C PRO A 115 0.68 12.43 -28.20
N THR A 116 1.34 11.48 -27.58
CA THR A 116 1.92 10.32 -28.25
C THR A 116 1.06 9.10 -27.95
N MET A 117 0.79 8.32 -28.99
CA MET A 117 0.10 7.05 -28.86
C MET A 117 1.14 5.94 -28.98
N SER A 118 1.11 5.03 -28.04
CA SER A 118 1.86 3.79 -28.06
C SER A 118 0.90 2.63 -27.80
N PHE A 119 1.33 1.41 -28.10
CA PHE A 119 0.59 0.21 -27.76
C PHE A 119 1.30 -0.48 -26.60
N ASP A 120 0.52 -0.93 -25.63
CA ASP A 120 1.05 -1.77 -24.56
C ASP A 120 1.53 -3.09 -25.18
N GLU A 121 2.78 -3.45 -24.97
CA GLU A 121 3.43 -4.60 -25.62
C GLU A 121 2.80 -5.95 -25.23
N MET A 122 2.19 -6.04 -24.05
CA MET A 122 1.59 -7.29 -23.55
C MET A 122 0.11 -7.41 -23.91
N THR A 123 -0.62 -6.33 -23.89
CA THR A 123 -2.08 -6.34 -24.08
C THR A 123 -2.52 -5.84 -25.45
N GLY A 124 -1.64 -5.19 -26.20
CA GLY A 124 -1.96 -4.54 -27.49
C GLY A 124 -2.89 -3.34 -27.35
N ILE A 125 -3.24 -2.92 -26.13
CA ILE A 125 -4.15 -1.81 -25.86
C ILE A 125 -3.41 -0.49 -26.14
N PRO A 126 -3.99 0.42 -26.94
CA PRO A 126 -3.38 1.72 -27.17
C PRO A 126 -3.35 2.53 -25.87
N THR A 127 -2.21 3.13 -25.60
CA THR A 127 -1.98 4.02 -24.47
C THR A 127 -1.61 5.40 -24.97
N PHE A 128 -2.17 6.42 -24.33
CA PHE A 128 -1.85 7.82 -24.60
C PHE A 128 -0.90 8.33 -23.53
N SER A 129 0.11 9.07 -23.96
CA SER A 129 0.97 9.82 -23.07
C SER A 129 1.08 11.26 -23.53
N ILE A 130 1.24 12.17 -22.59
CA ILE A 130 1.48 13.59 -22.85
C ILE A 130 2.81 13.99 -22.23
N THR A 131 3.51 14.92 -22.86
CA THR A 131 4.68 15.54 -22.26
C THR A 131 4.25 16.81 -21.53
N VAL A 132 4.58 16.90 -20.24
CA VAL A 132 4.20 18.04 -19.39
C VAL A 132 5.44 18.82 -19.01
N SER A 133 5.56 20.04 -19.58
CA SER A 133 6.60 20.96 -19.15
C SER A 133 6.24 21.66 -17.82
N PRO A 134 7.22 22.19 -17.07
CA PRO A 134 6.93 22.88 -15.82
C PRO A 134 5.92 24.04 -15.93
N SER A 135 5.93 24.77 -17.03
CA SER A 135 5.01 25.89 -17.28
C SER A 135 3.59 25.46 -17.66
N GLN A 136 3.40 24.19 -18.03
CA GLN A 136 2.10 23.65 -18.48
C GLN A 136 1.41 22.74 -17.45
N ARG A 137 1.94 22.61 -16.25
CA ARG A 137 1.44 21.66 -15.24
C ARG A 137 -0.03 21.88 -14.90
N GLU A 138 -0.38 23.11 -14.51
CA GLU A 138 -1.74 23.44 -14.09
C GLU A 138 -2.73 23.27 -15.24
N ASP A 139 -2.39 23.76 -16.42
CA ASP A 139 -3.25 23.62 -17.61
C ASP A 139 -3.43 22.16 -18.01
N SER A 140 -2.34 21.36 -17.97
CA SER A 140 -2.41 19.93 -18.27
C SER A 140 -3.34 19.21 -17.28
N LEU A 141 -3.19 19.48 -16.00
CA LEU A 141 -4.01 18.89 -14.95
C LEU A 141 -5.48 19.30 -15.11
N LYS A 142 -5.75 20.59 -15.37
CA LYS A 142 -7.08 21.11 -15.66
C LYS A 142 -7.72 20.37 -16.83
N HIS A 143 -7.02 20.21 -17.94
CA HIS A 143 -7.55 19.53 -19.12
C HIS A 143 -7.86 18.05 -18.83
N ILE A 144 -7.02 17.34 -18.06
CA ILE A 144 -7.32 15.95 -17.69
C ILE A 144 -8.61 15.89 -16.86
N PHE A 145 -8.80 16.77 -15.86
CA PHE A 145 -10.00 16.78 -15.03
C PHE A 145 -11.23 17.22 -15.83
N GLU A 146 -11.11 18.17 -16.76
CA GLU A 146 -12.20 18.53 -17.67
C GLU A 146 -12.58 17.37 -18.62
N TYR A 147 -11.60 16.61 -19.12
CA TYR A 147 -11.85 15.39 -19.89
C TYR A 147 -12.62 14.35 -19.09
N LEU A 148 -12.21 14.08 -17.83
CA LEU A 148 -12.92 13.18 -16.93
C LEU A 148 -14.34 13.66 -16.63
N LYS A 149 -14.52 14.96 -16.42
CA LYS A 149 -15.82 15.59 -16.13
C LYS A 149 -16.82 15.46 -17.28
N GLN A 150 -16.34 15.41 -18.52
CA GLN A 150 -17.17 15.27 -19.72
C GLN A 150 -17.66 13.83 -19.96
N SER A 151 -17.15 12.87 -19.21
CA SER A 151 -17.64 11.49 -19.28
C SER A 151 -19.05 11.39 -18.71
N GLU A 152 -19.94 10.73 -19.44
CA GLU A 152 -21.29 10.39 -18.96
C GLU A 152 -21.26 9.21 -17.97
N LYS A 153 -20.13 8.49 -17.94
CA LYS A 153 -19.95 7.31 -17.09
C LYS A 153 -19.38 7.69 -15.73
N ARG A 154 -19.75 6.89 -14.74
CA ARG A 154 -19.15 6.98 -13.39
C ARG A 154 -17.72 6.47 -13.42
N ILE A 155 -16.84 7.16 -12.74
CA ILE A 155 -15.40 6.88 -12.73
C ILE A 155 -14.93 6.75 -11.28
N TYR A 156 -14.22 5.68 -10.96
CA TYR A 156 -13.53 5.51 -9.69
C TYR A 156 -12.02 5.48 -9.93
N ILE A 157 -11.29 6.31 -9.19
CA ILE A 157 -9.84 6.43 -9.32
C ILE A 157 -9.20 6.14 -7.96
N ALA A 158 -8.41 5.07 -7.88
CA ALA A 158 -7.58 4.81 -6.71
C ALA A 158 -6.16 5.36 -6.96
N ILE A 159 -5.70 6.18 -6.03
CA ILE A 159 -4.33 6.71 -6.02
C ILE A 159 -3.63 6.10 -4.81
N ASP A 160 -2.75 5.13 -5.07
CA ASP A 160 -1.96 4.47 -4.03
C ASP A 160 -0.67 5.26 -3.74
N GLU A 161 -0.21 5.17 -2.50
CA GLU A 161 0.90 5.95 -1.92
C GLU A 161 0.69 7.47 -2.05
N PHE A 162 -0.56 7.92 -1.83
CA PHE A 162 -0.99 9.31 -2.04
C PHE A 162 -0.18 10.34 -1.26
N GLN A 163 0.40 9.98 -0.10
CA GLN A 163 1.29 10.86 0.65
C GLN A 163 2.51 11.32 -0.15
N GLN A 164 2.83 10.66 -1.28
CA GLN A 164 3.95 11.05 -2.15
C GLN A 164 3.80 12.48 -2.69
N ILE A 165 2.58 12.98 -2.88
CA ILE A 165 2.37 14.36 -3.35
C ILE A 165 2.88 15.43 -2.38
N ALA A 166 2.97 15.10 -1.07
CA ALA A 166 3.51 16.02 -0.07
C ALA A 166 5.04 16.11 -0.11
N GLU A 167 5.71 15.23 -0.85
CA GLU A 167 7.16 15.21 -1.06
C GLU A 167 7.56 15.89 -2.39
N TYR A 168 6.60 16.38 -3.17
CA TYR A 168 6.90 17.10 -4.41
C TYR A 168 7.50 18.47 -4.14
N PRO A 169 8.43 18.91 -4.99
CA PRO A 169 9.08 20.22 -4.83
C PRO A 169 8.14 21.39 -5.14
N GLU A 170 6.98 21.14 -5.77
CA GLU A 170 6.01 22.18 -6.09
C GLU A 170 5.12 22.51 -4.90
N ASP A 171 5.15 23.75 -4.45
CA ASP A 171 4.29 24.26 -3.40
C ASP A 171 2.80 24.23 -3.83
N GLY A 172 1.91 23.94 -2.89
CA GLY A 172 0.47 24.00 -3.12
C GLY A 172 -0.13 22.84 -3.94
N THR A 173 0.62 21.77 -4.21
CA THR A 173 0.12 20.61 -4.97
C THR A 173 -1.17 20.03 -4.41
N GLU A 174 -1.29 19.91 -3.09
CA GLU A 174 -2.51 19.43 -2.45
C GLU A 174 -3.71 20.36 -2.70
N ALA A 175 -3.49 21.67 -2.57
CA ALA A 175 -4.54 22.67 -2.78
C ALA A 175 -5.00 22.66 -4.25
N LEU A 176 -4.06 22.54 -5.18
CA LEU A 176 -4.34 22.45 -6.61
C LEU A 176 -5.19 21.21 -6.93
N LEU A 177 -4.78 20.03 -6.48
CA LEU A 177 -5.55 18.80 -6.69
C LEU A 177 -6.94 18.90 -6.07
N ARG A 178 -7.03 19.39 -4.84
CA ARG A 178 -8.30 19.54 -4.11
C ARG A 178 -9.25 20.48 -4.86
N SER A 179 -8.75 21.57 -5.46
CA SER A 179 -9.56 22.54 -6.19
C SER A 179 -10.26 21.94 -7.41
N TYR A 180 -9.67 20.93 -8.06
CA TYR A 180 -10.30 20.22 -9.19
C TYR A 180 -11.20 19.08 -8.71
N ILE A 181 -10.71 18.24 -7.80
CA ILE A 181 -11.40 17.03 -7.34
C ILE A 181 -12.80 17.35 -6.79
N GLN A 182 -12.96 18.43 -6.04
CA GLN A 182 -14.23 18.79 -5.41
C GLN A 182 -15.35 19.16 -6.40
N PHE A 183 -15.04 19.44 -7.66
CA PHE A 183 -16.01 19.86 -8.68
C PHE A 183 -16.26 18.78 -9.75
N LEU A 184 -15.83 17.55 -9.51
CA LEU A 184 -16.10 16.43 -10.39
C LEU A 184 -17.39 15.73 -9.96
N PRO A 185 -18.46 15.78 -10.78
CA PRO A 185 -19.76 15.23 -10.39
C PRO A 185 -19.85 13.70 -10.58
N ASN A 186 -18.93 13.13 -11.37
CA ASN A 186 -18.96 11.75 -11.84
C ASN A 186 -17.70 10.95 -11.48
N VAL A 187 -16.73 11.55 -10.77
CA VAL A 187 -15.45 10.91 -10.42
C VAL A 187 -15.26 10.87 -8.91
N TYR A 188 -15.03 9.69 -8.36
CA TYR A 188 -14.81 9.49 -6.92
C TYR A 188 -13.50 8.76 -6.69
N PHE A 189 -12.87 9.07 -5.56
CA PHE A 189 -11.48 8.70 -5.30
C PHE A 189 -11.33 7.76 -4.11
N ILE A 190 -10.36 6.83 -4.24
CA ILE A 190 -9.76 6.12 -3.12
C ILE A 190 -8.33 6.63 -2.98
N PHE A 191 -8.06 7.40 -1.94
CA PHE A 191 -6.70 7.83 -1.59
C PHE A 191 -6.10 6.80 -0.64
N ALA A 192 -5.13 6.03 -1.09
CA ALA A 192 -4.49 5.02 -0.26
C ALA A 192 -3.07 5.43 0.11
N GLY A 193 -2.64 5.11 1.32
CA GLY A 193 -1.29 5.42 1.75
C GLY A 193 -0.80 4.57 2.91
N SER A 194 0.53 4.39 2.96
CA SER A 194 1.22 3.58 3.94
C SER A 194 1.86 4.38 5.07
N LYS A 195 2.22 5.64 4.83
CA LYS A 195 2.76 6.56 5.85
C LYS A 195 1.61 7.14 6.67
N GLN A 196 1.16 6.39 7.67
CA GLN A 196 -0.05 6.71 8.46
C GLN A 196 -0.06 8.15 9.00
N HIS A 197 1.07 8.62 9.55
CA HIS A 197 1.16 9.98 10.11
C HIS A 197 0.95 11.05 9.04
N MET A 198 1.50 10.88 7.83
CA MET A 198 1.33 11.82 6.72
C MET A 198 -0.12 11.81 6.22
N MET A 199 -0.69 10.64 5.99
CA MET A 199 -2.08 10.50 5.56
C MET A 199 -3.05 11.09 6.60
N THR A 200 -2.80 10.85 7.89
CA THR A 200 -3.59 11.44 8.98
C THR A 200 -3.47 12.95 8.99
N ASP A 201 -2.27 13.51 8.84
CA ASP A 201 -2.08 14.97 8.74
C ASP A 201 -2.82 15.54 7.53
N MET A 202 -2.67 14.95 6.34
CA MET A 202 -3.30 15.45 5.10
C MET A 202 -4.82 15.50 5.17
N PHE A 203 -5.48 14.52 5.80
CA PHE A 203 -6.95 14.39 5.77
C PHE A 203 -7.65 14.76 7.07
N LEU A 204 -6.95 14.83 8.21
CA LEU A 204 -7.53 15.16 9.53
C LEU A 204 -7.04 16.47 10.14
N SER A 205 -5.98 17.06 9.61
CA SER A 205 -5.52 18.38 10.10
C SER A 205 -6.30 19.52 9.43
N ALA A 206 -6.90 20.38 10.24
CA ALA A 206 -7.66 21.55 9.75
C ALA A 206 -6.82 22.54 8.91
N LYS A 207 -5.51 22.43 8.95
CA LYS A 207 -4.59 23.28 8.17
C LYS A 207 -4.33 22.76 6.75
N ARG A 208 -4.79 21.54 6.43
CA ARG A 208 -4.49 20.87 5.15
C ARG A 208 -5.66 20.98 4.16
N PRO A 209 -5.38 21.10 2.86
CA PRO A 209 -6.42 21.24 1.83
C PRO A 209 -7.44 20.11 1.79
N PHE A 210 -7.03 18.88 2.07
CA PHE A 210 -7.91 17.69 2.06
C PHE A 210 -8.66 17.46 3.38
N TYR A 211 -8.59 18.39 4.34
CA TYR A 211 -9.30 18.26 5.61
C TYR A 211 -10.77 17.91 5.42
N GLN A 212 -11.22 16.83 6.07
CA GLN A 212 -12.60 16.33 6.03
C GLN A 212 -13.21 16.15 4.63
N SER A 213 -12.38 15.93 3.61
CA SER A 213 -12.84 15.76 2.22
C SER A 213 -13.24 14.33 1.86
N SER A 214 -13.00 13.38 2.72
CA SER A 214 -13.15 11.95 2.42
C SER A 214 -13.48 11.15 3.69
N GLN A 215 -14.12 10.00 3.51
CA GLN A 215 -14.37 9.04 4.59
C GLN A 215 -13.10 8.25 4.88
N ILE A 216 -12.65 8.25 6.14
CA ILE A 216 -11.45 7.52 6.56
C ILE A 216 -11.77 6.07 6.87
N LEU A 217 -10.97 5.18 6.31
CA LEU A 217 -10.97 3.76 6.60
C LEU A 217 -9.56 3.34 7.01
N ASN A 218 -9.40 3.02 8.29
CA ASN A 218 -8.21 2.36 8.78
C ASN A 218 -8.34 0.85 8.52
N LEU A 219 -7.44 0.28 7.73
CA LEU A 219 -7.50 -1.14 7.40
C LEU A 219 -6.91 -1.95 8.57
N PRO A 220 -7.73 -2.75 9.28
CA PRO A 220 -7.24 -3.60 10.36
C PRO A 220 -6.49 -4.83 9.84
N LEU A 221 -5.89 -5.59 10.72
CA LEU A 221 -5.40 -6.94 10.41
C LEU A 221 -6.58 -7.84 10.03
N ILE A 222 -6.34 -8.86 9.21
CA ILE A 222 -7.34 -9.90 8.95
C ILE A 222 -7.56 -10.68 10.25
N ASN A 223 -8.81 -10.96 10.58
CA ASN A 223 -9.13 -11.76 11.76
C ASN A 223 -8.47 -13.14 11.69
N LEU A 224 -7.90 -13.61 12.80
CA LEU A 224 -7.17 -14.87 12.88
C LEU A 224 -8.00 -16.05 12.40
N ASP A 225 -9.24 -16.18 12.84
CA ASP A 225 -10.10 -17.31 12.49
C ASP A 225 -10.53 -17.30 11.02
N GLU A 226 -10.77 -16.10 10.43
CA GLU A 226 -11.07 -15.95 9.01
C GLU A 226 -9.85 -16.32 8.17
N TYR A 227 -8.66 -15.89 8.62
CA TYR A 227 -7.43 -16.20 7.91
C TYR A 227 -7.07 -17.70 8.01
N TYR A 228 -7.25 -18.29 9.19
CA TYR A 228 -7.09 -19.74 9.37
C TYR A 228 -8.00 -20.53 8.43
N ARG A 229 -9.29 -20.18 8.35
CA ARG A 229 -10.25 -20.86 7.44
C ARG A 229 -9.80 -20.75 5.97
N PHE A 230 -9.31 -19.57 5.57
CA PHE A 230 -8.77 -19.38 4.23
C PHE A 230 -7.52 -20.25 3.99
N ALA A 231 -6.56 -20.21 4.89
CA ALA A 231 -5.32 -20.99 4.79
C ALA A 231 -5.58 -22.49 4.76
N ASN A 232 -6.41 -22.99 5.67
CA ASN A 232 -6.71 -24.41 5.81
C ASN A 232 -7.50 -24.95 4.60
N ARG A 233 -8.41 -24.17 4.02
CA ARG A 233 -9.08 -24.51 2.76
C ARG A 233 -8.08 -24.81 1.65
N TRP A 234 -7.08 -23.95 1.47
CA TRP A 234 -6.09 -24.13 0.42
C TRP A 234 -5.07 -25.23 0.74
N MET A 235 -4.64 -25.35 2.00
CA MET A 235 -3.78 -26.47 2.43
C MET A 235 -4.44 -27.81 2.16
N GLY A 236 -5.76 -27.94 2.40
CA GLY A 236 -6.53 -29.14 2.14
C GLY A 236 -6.53 -29.58 0.66
N THR A 237 -6.29 -28.67 -0.32
CA THR A 237 -6.20 -29.04 -1.75
C THR A 237 -5.00 -29.92 -2.07
N ARG A 238 -4.00 -29.98 -1.19
CA ARG A 238 -2.83 -30.88 -1.26
C ARG A 238 -2.78 -31.89 -0.12
N ASN A 239 -3.90 -32.11 0.59
CA ASN A 239 -3.98 -32.97 1.76
C ASN A 239 -3.02 -32.57 2.89
N LEU A 240 -2.67 -31.27 2.95
CA LEU A 240 -1.88 -30.72 4.04
C LEU A 240 -2.85 -30.34 5.17
N THR A 241 -2.43 -30.57 6.40
CA THR A 241 -3.18 -30.21 7.61
C THR A 241 -2.36 -29.25 8.47
N MET A 242 -3.05 -28.25 8.99
CA MET A 242 -2.51 -27.32 9.95
C MET A 242 -3.61 -27.03 10.95
N ASP A 243 -3.38 -27.30 12.21
CA ASP A 243 -4.36 -26.99 13.25
C ASP A 243 -4.45 -25.48 13.53
N HIS A 244 -5.46 -25.10 14.30
CA HIS A 244 -5.71 -23.70 14.63
C HIS A 244 -4.58 -23.09 15.46
N ASP A 245 -4.01 -23.84 16.40
CA ASP A 245 -2.96 -23.36 17.29
C ASP A 245 -1.64 -23.15 16.53
N THR A 246 -1.32 -24.03 15.61
CA THR A 246 -0.18 -23.89 14.68
C THR A 246 -0.35 -22.65 13.78
N PHE A 247 -1.55 -22.40 13.26
CA PHE A 247 -1.79 -21.18 12.51
C PHE A 247 -1.73 -19.93 13.40
N ALA A 248 -2.27 -20.00 14.61
CA ALA A 248 -2.18 -18.89 15.58
C ALA A 248 -0.73 -18.58 15.94
N TYR A 249 0.12 -19.60 16.06
CA TYR A 249 1.55 -19.41 16.22
C TYR A 249 2.16 -18.62 15.06
N LEU A 250 1.90 -19.03 13.80
CA LEU A 250 2.34 -18.31 12.60
C LEU A 250 1.85 -16.86 12.62
N TYR A 251 0.56 -16.66 12.85
CA TYR A 251 -0.08 -15.35 12.87
C TYR A 251 0.58 -14.41 13.88
N ASN A 252 0.79 -14.88 15.12
CA ASN A 252 1.42 -14.09 16.17
C ASN A 252 2.91 -13.84 15.93
N LYS A 253 3.61 -14.79 15.28
CA LYS A 253 5.04 -14.69 14.98
C LYS A 253 5.36 -13.48 14.08
N VAL A 254 4.42 -13.12 13.19
CA VAL A 254 4.55 -11.99 12.25
C VAL A 254 3.52 -10.88 12.50
N ASP A 255 2.95 -10.81 13.72
CA ASP A 255 1.98 -9.79 14.15
C ASP A 255 0.77 -9.67 13.21
N GLY A 256 0.27 -10.75 12.64
CA GLY A 256 -0.89 -10.81 11.77
C GLY A 256 -0.71 -10.11 10.40
N GLN A 257 0.51 -9.73 10.03
CA GLN A 257 0.74 -9.02 8.78
C GLN A 257 0.62 -9.92 7.57
N THR A 258 -0.32 -9.58 6.70
CA THR A 258 -0.77 -10.40 5.57
C THR A 258 0.36 -10.89 4.66
N TRP A 259 1.30 -10.01 4.29
CA TRP A 259 2.35 -10.37 3.34
C TRP A 259 3.28 -11.46 3.90
N TYR A 260 3.69 -11.35 5.18
CA TYR A 260 4.57 -12.35 5.81
C TYR A 260 3.86 -13.68 5.98
N ILE A 261 2.57 -13.66 6.36
CA ILE A 261 1.77 -14.89 6.47
C ILE A 261 1.68 -15.55 5.10
N GLN A 262 1.40 -14.79 4.03
CA GLN A 262 1.31 -15.32 2.66
C GLN A 262 2.65 -15.91 2.20
N ASP A 263 3.77 -15.25 2.48
CA ASP A 263 5.10 -15.72 2.07
C ASP A 263 5.46 -17.04 2.76
N ILE A 264 5.25 -17.12 4.09
CA ILE A 264 5.50 -18.36 4.84
C ILE A 264 4.56 -19.48 4.39
N LEU A 265 3.26 -19.22 4.24
CA LEU A 265 2.29 -20.20 3.75
C LEU A 265 2.60 -20.67 2.32
N ASN A 266 3.09 -19.77 1.46
CA ASN A 266 3.50 -20.10 0.11
C ASN A 266 4.62 -21.16 0.08
N ARG A 267 5.63 -20.98 0.94
CA ARG A 267 6.73 -21.93 1.09
C ARG A 267 6.26 -23.26 1.69
N LEU A 268 5.47 -23.21 2.76
CA LEU A 268 4.92 -24.41 3.41
C LEU A 268 4.05 -25.22 2.44
N TYR A 269 3.24 -24.56 1.62
CA TYR A 269 2.41 -25.21 0.61
C TYR A 269 3.21 -25.90 -0.48
N GLN A 270 4.37 -25.36 -0.85
CA GLN A 270 5.27 -25.93 -1.83
C GLN A 270 5.95 -27.19 -1.31
N ASN A 271 6.36 -27.20 -0.04
CA ASN A 271 7.16 -28.25 0.56
C ASN A 271 6.37 -29.56 0.78
N GLY A 272 5.05 -29.49 0.88
CA GLY A 272 4.17 -30.68 0.90
C GLY A 272 4.26 -31.56 2.13
N LYS A 273 4.72 -31.03 3.27
CA LYS A 273 4.85 -31.73 4.56
C LYS A 273 3.71 -31.38 5.50
N GLU A 274 3.56 -32.17 6.60
CA GLU A 274 2.71 -31.79 7.72
C GLU A 274 3.19 -30.45 8.30
N ILE A 275 2.27 -29.52 8.56
CA ILE A 275 2.63 -28.18 9.01
C ILE A 275 2.62 -28.15 10.52
N THR A 276 3.81 -27.97 11.07
CA THR A 276 4.08 -27.83 12.51
C THR A 276 4.70 -26.48 12.84
N THR A 277 4.76 -26.12 14.09
CA THR A 277 5.45 -24.90 14.55
C THR A 277 6.95 -24.93 14.22
N ALA A 278 7.57 -26.09 14.24
CA ALA A 278 8.98 -26.26 13.85
C ALA A 278 9.21 -25.94 12.37
N GLU A 279 8.35 -26.44 11.48
CA GLU A 279 8.43 -26.10 10.05
C GLU A 279 8.17 -24.64 9.75
N ILE A 280 7.27 -23.99 10.51
CA ILE A 280 7.08 -22.54 10.44
C ILE A 280 8.36 -21.80 10.83
N ASP A 281 9.05 -22.29 11.86
CA ASP A 281 10.32 -21.72 12.32
C ASP A 281 11.42 -21.87 11.27
N ASP A 282 11.57 -23.08 10.70
CA ASP A 282 12.55 -23.38 9.67
C ASP A 282 12.33 -22.51 8.43
N VAL A 283 11.12 -22.47 7.88
CA VAL A 283 10.77 -21.64 6.72
C VAL A 283 10.97 -20.14 7.02
N THR A 284 10.60 -19.70 8.24
CA THR A 284 10.82 -18.29 8.63
C THR A 284 12.31 -17.97 8.68
N LEU A 285 13.13 -18.88 9.20
CA LEU A 285 14.58 -18.71 9.26
C LEU A 285 15.22 -18.66 7.85
N GLU A 286 14.76 -19.52 6.94
CA GLU A 286 15.19 -19.50 5.53
C GLU A 286 14.89 -18.12 4.91
N LEU A 287 13.65 -17.60 5.05
CA LEU A 287 13.24 -16.29 4.53
C LEU A 287 14.04 -15.13 5.12
N VAL A 288 14.39 -15.21 6.40
CA VAL A 288 15.26 -14.21 7.06
C VAL A 288 16.68 -14.28 6.52
N ASN A 289 17.24 -15.49 6.35
CA ASN A 289 18.59 -15.70 5.84
C ASN A 289 18.72 -15.27 4.36
N GLU A 290 17.70 -15.51 3.53
CA GLU A 290 17.66 -15.04 2.13
C GLU A 290 17.84 -13.51 2.01
N GLN A 291 17.43 -12.76 3.03
CA GLN A 291 17.50 -11.28 3.07
C GLN A 291 18.71 -10.77 3.89
N GLU A 292 19.57 -11.63 4.39
CA GLU A 292 20.67 -11.29 5.31
C GLU A 292 21.57 -10.17 4.76
N VAL A 293 21.98 -10.25 3.50
CA VAL A 293 22.84 -9.23 2.87
C VAL A 293 22.18 -7.86 2.90
N ALA A 294 20.88 -7.79 2.65
CA ALA A 294 20.14 -6.53 2.71
C ALA A 294 20.05 -6.02 4.16
N PHE A 295 19.83 -6.91 5.13
CA PHE A 295 19.72 -6.55 6.55
C PHE A 295 21.04 -6.05 7.13
N VAL A 296 22.17 -6.68 6.76
CA VAL A 296 23.51 -6.19 7.11
C VAL A 296 23.71 -4.77 6.55
N ASN A 297 23.45 -4.54 5.27
CA ASN A 297 23.57 -3.22 4.66
C ASN A 297 22.66 -2.17 5.33
N TYR A 298 21.44 -2.55 5.72
CA TYR A 298 20.56 -1.64 6.47
C TYR A 298 21.16 -1.29 7.84
N TYR A 299 21.65 -2.27 8.57
CA TYR A 299 22.24 -2.10 9.89
C TYR A 299 23.52 -1.24 9.83
N ASP A 300 24.42 -1.51 8.89
CA ASP A 300 25.66 -0.77 8.69
C ASP A 300 25.44 0.69 8.24
N SER A 301 24.27 1.00 7.70
CA SER A 301 23.87 2.37 7.34
C SER A 301 23.40 3.22 8.53
N LEU A 302 23.30 2.62 9.72
CA LEU A 302 22.84 3.29 10.93
C LEU A 302 24.03 3.87 11.71
N THR A 303 23.77 4.96 12.44
CA THR A 303 24.70 5.41 13.48
C THR A 303 24.58 4.53 14.71
N ASP A 304 25.58 4.49 15.58
CA ASP A 304 25.59 3.69 16.81
C ASP A 304 24.33 3.88 17.67
N ASN A 305 23.88 5.12 17.85
CA ASN A 305 22.65 5.42 18.60
C ASN A 305 21.38 4.91 17.92
N GLN A 306 21.34 4.92 16.58
CA GLN A 306 20.21 4.38 15.82
C GLN A 306 20.20 2.85 15.88
N ALA A 307 21.35 2.21 15.72
CA ALA A 307 21.52 0.77 15.82
C ALA A 307 21.15 0.26 17.21
N ALA A 308 21.66 0.91 18.27
CA ALA A 308 21.33 0.56 19.65
C ALA A 308 19.82 0.67 19.93
N LEU A 309 19.18 1.78 19.53
CA LEU A 309 17.73 1.95 19.71
C LEU A 309 16.92 0.93 18.93
N LEU A 310 17.30 0.65 17.68
CA LEU A 310 16.62 -0.32 16.83
C LEU A 310 16.73 -1.74 17.40
N SER A 311 17.91 -2.13 17.91
CA SER A 311 18.15 -3.41 18.58
C SER A 311 17.32 -3.54 19.85
N ALA A 312 17.23 -2.48 20.65
CA ALA A 312 16.43 -2.44 21.88
C ALA A 312 14.93 -2.66 21.56
N ILE A 313 14.40 -1.98 20.54
CA ILE A 313 13.01 -2.17 20.10
C ILE A 313 12.79 -3.60 19.55
N ALA A 314 13.79 -4.15 18.84
CA ALA A 314 13.70 -5.52 18.34
C ALA A 314 13.57 -6.56 19.48
N GLN A 315 14.31 -6.37 20.56
CA GLN A 315 14.28 -7.27 21.74
C GLN A 315 12.91 -7.23 22.43
N ASP A 316 12.38 -6.05 22.68
CA ASP A 316 11.09 -5.87 23.35
C ASP A 316 9.87 -6.09 22.42
N LYS A 317 10.10 -6.22 21.10
CA LYS A 317 9.10 -6.35 20.02
C LYS A 317 8.20 -5.12 19.86
N ALA A 318 7.64 -4.56 20.95
CA ALA A 318 6.77 -3.39 20.95
C ALA A 318 7.04 -2.53 22.18
N VAL A 319 7.30 -1.23 21.99
CA VAL A 319 7.68 -0.30 23.06
C VAL A 319 6.74 0.89 23.09
N THR A 320 6.04 1.13 24.19
CA THR A 320 5.15 2.29 24.35
C THR A 320 5.87 3.54 24.80
N SER A 321 6.90 3.40 25.65
CA SER A 321 7.56 4.50 26.35
C SER A 321 9.07 4.50 26.10
N ILE A 322 9.48 4.73 24.85
CA ILE A 322 10.90 4.70 24.41
C ILE A 322 11.80 5.67 25.19
N LEU A 323 11.27 6.80 25.65
CA LEU A 323 12.04 7.82 26.38
C LEU A 323 11.96 7.62 27.91
N SER A 324 11.36 6.53 28.40
CA SER A 324 11.34 6.26 29.84
C SER A 324 12.72 5.87 30.35
N GLN A 325 13.02 6.27 31.59
CA GLN A 325 14.28 5.92 32.25
C GLN A 325 14.47 4.41 32.37
N ASP A 326 13.37 3.67 32.57
CA ASP A 326 13.37 2.21 32.64
C ASP A 326 13.87 1.58 31.33
N PHE A 327 13.29 1.98 30.18
CA PHE A 327 13.68 1.47 28.87
C PHE A 327 15.13 1.84 28.52
N ILE A 328 15.52 3.11 28.75
CA ILE A 328 16.87 3.62 28.47
C ILE A 328 17.90 2.86 29.30
N SER A 329 17.66 2.68 30.61
CA SER A 329 18.60 1.99 31.49
C SER A 329 18.70 0.49 31.24
N ARG A 330 17.56 -0.17 30.95
CA ARG A 330 17.50 -1.62 30.67
C ARG A 330 18.29 -2.01 29.43
N HIS A 331 18.29 -1.14 28.42
CA HIS A 331 18.97 -1.36 27.16
C HIS A 331 20.30 -0.59 27.01
N ASN A 332 20.82 0.01 28.09
CA ASN A 332 22.06 0.81 28.10
C ASN A 332 22.09 1.87 26.98
N LEU A 333 20.95 2.50 26.69
CA LEU A 333 20.84 3.51 25.65
C LEU A 333 21.46 4.85 26.11
N PRO A 334 21.87 5.72 25.17
CA PRO A 334 22.37 7.05 25.52
C PRO A 334 21.27 7.94 26.11
N ALA A 335 21.63 9.18 26.45
CA ALA A 335 20.69 10.15 27.03
C ALA A 335 19.41 10.28 26.19
N ALA A 336 18.28 10.55 26.85
CA ALA A 336 16.94 10.64 26.24
C ALA A 336 16.89 11.58 25.01
N SER A 337 17.67 12.65 24.99
CA SER A 337 17.78 13.56 23.82
C SER A 337 18.35 12.87 22.58
N SER A 338 19.40 12.06 22.75
CA SER A 338 20.02 11.26 21.68
C SER A 338 19.06 10.18 21.18
N VAL A 339 18.34 9.50 22.10
CA VAL A 339 17.31 8.51 21.79
C VAL A 339 16.17 9.16 20.99
N SER A 340 15.72 10.35 21.37
CA SER A 340 14.68 11.10 20.65
C SER A 340 15.09 11.46 19.22
N LEU A 341 16.35 11.87 19.02
CA LEU A 341 16.87 12.18 17.69
C LEU A 341 16.98 10.91 16.81
N ALA A 342 17.50 9.83 17.38
CA ALA A 342 17.56 8.52 16.72
C ALA A 342 16.17 8.01 16.33
N LEU A 343 15.20 8.11 17.26
CA LEU A 343 13.79 7.74 17.03
C LEU A 343 13.19 8.48 15.84
N LYS A 344 13.34 9.81 15.80
CA LYS A 344 12.84 10.63 14.69
C LYS A 344 13.44 10.18 13.33
N THR A 345 14.74 9.90 13.30
CA THR A 345 15.43 9.47 12.09
C THR A 345 14.95 8.06 11.66
N LEU A 346 14.83 7.13 12.59
CA LEU A 346 14.35 5.76 12.31
C LEU A 346 12.90 5.74 11.81
N ILE A 347 12.04 6.63 12.32
CA ILE A 347 10.67 6.80 11.81
C ILE A 347 10.71 7.35 10.39
N ASN A 348 11.47 8.40 10.12
CA ASN A 348 11.58 9.01 8.81
C ASN A 348 12.17 8.06 7.75
N ARG A 349 13.10 7.20 8.15
CA ARG A 349 13.68 6.14 7.30
C ARG A 349 12.83 4.88 7.21
N GLU A 350 11.66 4.86 7.85
CA GLU A 350 10.72 3.72 7.87
C GLU A 350 11.32 2.42 8.45
N PHE A 351 12.29 2.49 9.35
CA PHE A 351 12.75 1.33 10.12
C PHE A 351 11.78 0.94 11.23
N ILE A 352 11.12 1.93 11.80
CA ILE A 352 10.11 1.77 12.85
C ILE A 352 8.88 2.63 12.55
N TYR A 353 7.74 2.21 13.08
CA TYR A 353 6.52 3.01 13.03
C TYR A 353 5.74 2.86 14.33
N LYS A 354 4.79 3.77 14.56
CA LYS A 354 3.92 3.72 15.74
C LYS A 354 2.58 3.09 15.37
N TYR A 355 2.24 2.01 16.04
CA TYR A 355 0.97 1.30 15.85
C TYR A 355 0.32 1.03 17.20
N ASN A 356 -0.95 1.41 17.37
CA ASN A 356 -1.69 1.27 18.65
C ASN A 356 -0.92 1.81 19.87
N GLY A 357 -0.21 2.94 19.71
CA GLY A 357 0.55 3.55 20.78
C GLY A 357 1.96 3.02 20.97
N SER A 358 2.32 1.87 20.38
CA SER A 358 3.64 1.23 20.50
C SER A 358 4.50 1.47 19.29
N TYR A 359 5.80 1.61 19.48
CA TYR A 359 6.81 1.62 18.43
C TYR A 359 7.25 0.19 18.14
N ILE A 360 7.23 -0.18 16.86
CA ILE A 360 7.55 -1.54 16.39
C ILE A 360 8.42 -1.45 15.14
N ILE A 361 9.23 -2.46 14.91
CA ILE A 361 10.06 -2.53 13.70
C ILE A 361 9.17 -2.76 12.49
N TYR A 362 9.44 -2.02 11.43
CA TYR A 362 8.61 -2.04 10.22
C TYR A 362 8.66 -3.38 9.51
N ASP A 363 9.87 -3.90 9.25
CA ASP A 363 10.07 -5.20 8.63
C ASP A 363 10.20 -6.30 9.69
N ARG A 364 9.28 -7.28 9.68
CA ARG A 364 9.26 -8.36 10.67
C ARG A 364 10.45 -9.29 10.58
N PHE A 365 10.90 -9.58 9.36
CA PHE A 365 12.07 -10.41 9.15
C PHE A 365 13.35 -9.71 9.59
N PHE A 366 13.46 -8.40 9.31
CA PHE A 366 14.57 -7.59 9.84
C PHE A 366 14.56 -7.55 11.38
N GLY A 367 13.39 -7.41 11.99
CA GLY A 367 13.26 -7.49 13.45
C GLY A 367 13.68 -8.84 14.03
N MET A 368 13.40 -9.95 13.32
CA MET A 368 13.87 -11.28 13.71
C MET A 368 15.38 -11.41 13.54
N TRP A 369 15.94 -10.91 12.45
CA TRP A 369 17.36 -10.88 12.19
C TRP A 369 18.11 -10.09 13.29
N LEU A 370 17.61 -8.92 13.67
CA LEU A 370 18.20 -8.11 14.76
C LEU A 370 18.21 -8.85 16.09
N ARG A 371 17.12 -9.53 16.45
CA ARG A 371 17.07 -10.36 17.66
C ARG A 371 18.10 -11.48 17.68
N LYS A 372 18.32 -12.11 16.53
CA LYS A 372 19.28 -13.22 16.39
C LYS A 372 20.73 -12.72 16.45
N ASN A 373 21.06 -11.60 15.80
CA ASN A 373 22.44 -11.18 15.56
C ASN A 373 22.92 -10.04 16.47
N CYS A 374 21.99 -9.29 17.09
CA CYS A 374 22.32 -8.12 17.90
C CYS A 374 21.90 -8.28 19.39
N ALA A 375 21.55 -9.47 19.83
CA ALA A 375 21.11 -9.77 21.21
C ALA A 375 22.24 -9.89 22.24
N GLY A 376 23.44 -9.40 21.97
CA GLY A 376 24.62 -9.64 22.80
C GLY A 376 25.70 -8.56 22.84
N ASN A 377 25.39 -7.34 22.40
CA ASN A 377 26.35 -6.23 22.57
C ASN A 377 25.88 -5.22 23.60
#